data_95feb32dbfd437972e68bb3c0d72a242
#
_entry.id   95feb32dbfd437972e68bb3c0d72a242
#
_cell.length_a   1.000
_cell.length_b   1.000
_cell.length_c   1.000
_cell.angle_alpha   90.00
_cell.angle_beta   90.00
_cell.angle_gamma   90.00
#
_symmetry.space_group_name_H-M   'P 1'
#
loop_
_entity.id
_entity.type
_entity.pdbx_description
1 polymer ?
#
loop_
_entity_poly.entity_id
_entity_poly.type
_entity_poly.pdbx_seq_one_letter_code
_entity_poly.pdbx_strand_id
1 'polypeptide(L)'
;MSNPDRSRVIRLAEAQASLPANERSVQVWQRGSLDVAFALPVPPKQQAPHSQDEIYIILRGRGMLVHDGRRDSFDSGDILFVAAGIEHRFEDVTEDLALWRVFYGPHGGDVAPVGTSS
;
A
#
# COMPACT_ATOMS: atom_id res chain seq x y z
N MET A 1 18.30 -1.03 15.19
CA MET A 1 17.35 -0.49 14.21
C MET A 1 17.65 0.98 14.00
N SER A 2 17.73 1.43 12.76
CA SER A 2 18.03 2.85 12.50
C SER A 2 16.81 3.71 12.86
N ASN A 3 17.10 4.93 13.26
CA ASN A 3 16.07 5.92 13.54
C ASN A 3 15.37 6.31 12.23
N PRO A 4 14.04 6.08 12.10
CA PRO A 4 13.33 6.38 10.85
C PRO A 4 13.48 7.83 10.38
N ASP A 5 13.55 8.79 11.31
CA ASP A 5 13.69 10.21 10.96
C ASP A 5 15.03 10.55 10.30
N ARG A 6 16.02 9.70 10.46
CA ARG A 6 17.34 9.86 9.86
C ARG A 6 17.58 8.95 8.68
N SER A 7 16.67 8.02 8.43
CA SER A 7 16.80 7.10 7.31
C SER A 7 16.42 7.80 6.03
N ARG A 8 17.24 7.61 5.00
CA ARG A 8 16.93 8.07 3.64
C ARG A 8 16.63 6.92 2.71
N VAL A 9 16.89 5.71 3.16
CA VAL A 9 16.69 4.53 2.34
C VAL A 9 16.02 3.48 3.18
N ILE A 10 14.88 2.99 2.68
CA ILE A 10 14.20 1.83 3.25
C ILE A 10 14.51 0.69 2.31
N ARG A 11 15.30 -0.27 2.79
CA ARG A 11 15.76 -1.36 1.93
C ARG A 11 14.78 -2.51 1.96
N LEU A 12 14.43 -2.98 0.77
CA LEU A 12 13.51 -4.11 0.63
C LEU A 12 13.99 -5.34 1.40
N ALA A 13 15.26 -5.68 1.30
CA ALA A 13 15.81 -6.84 1.99
C ALA A 13 15.65 -6.75 3.51
N GLU A 14 15.85 -5.56 4.07
CA GLU A 14 15.68 -5.32 5.50
C GLU A 14 14.21 -5.40 5.91
N ALA A 15 13.33 -4.85 5.09
CA ALA A 15 11.89 -4.91 5.33
C ALA A 15 11.40 -6.36 5.34
N GLN A 16 11.81 -7.15 4.34
CA GLN A 16 11.45 -8.56 4.27
C GLN A 16 11.98 -9.33 5.49
N ALA A 17 13.21 -9.07 5.90
CA ALA A 17 13.80 -9.73 7.06
C ALA A 17 13.12 -9.35 8.37
N SER A 18 12.51 -8.16 8.44
CA SER A 18 11.83 -7.69 9.64
C SER A 18 10.39 -8.18 9.76
N LEU A 19 9.84 -8.80 8.72
CA LEU A 19 8.47 -9.30 8.73
C LEU A 19 8.38 -10.46 9.74
N PRO A 20 7.55 -10.33 10.80
CA PRO A 20 7.42 -11.41 11.76
C PRO A 20 6.81 -12.66 11.12
N ALA A 21 7.21 -13.84 11.63
CA ALA A 21 6.59 -15.09 11.23
C ALA A 21 5.08 -15.01 11.49
N ASN A 22 4.28 -15.48 10.57
CA ASN A 22 2.82 -15.48 10.63
C ASN A 22 2.17 -14.11 10.37
N GLU A 23 2.96 -13.07 10.12
CA GLU A 23 2.45 -11.76 9.73
C GLU A 23 2.57 -11.58 8.22
N ARG A 24 1.66 -10.78 7.66
CA ARG A 24 1.64 -10.50 6.24
C ARG A 24 2.04 -9.06 5.92
N SER A 25 2.33 -8.26 6.94
CA SER A 25 2.78 -6.89 6.75
C SER A 25 3.59 -6.43 7.94
N VAL A 26 4.46 -5.46 7.71
CA VAL A 26 5.24 -4.82 8.77
C VAL A 26 5.42 -3.35 8.44
N GLN A 27 5.14 -2.47 9.41
CA GLN A 27 5.42 -1.06 9.25
C GLN A 27 6.93 -0.86 9.26
N VAL A 28 7.45 -0.17 8.26
CA VAL A 28 8.90 0.06 8.13
C VAL A 28 9.29 1.51 8.36
N TRP A 29 8.35 2.45 8.24
CA TRP A 29 8.63 3.85 8.47
C TRP A 29 7.33 4.61 8.76
N GLN A 30 7.43 5.59 9.64
CA GLN A 30 6.32 6.49 9.91
C GLN A 30 6.87 7.87 10.22
N ARG A 31 6.23 8.89 9.67
CA ARG A 31 6.53 10.28 9.98
C ARG A 31 5.30 11.13 9.73
N GLY A 32 4.76 11.72 10.79
CA GLY A 32 3.49 12.46 10.69
C GLY A 32 2.40 11.55 10.13
N SER A 33 1.74 12.00 9.06
CA SER A 33 0.69 11.20 8.41
C SER A 33 1.23 10.12 7.49
N LEU A 34 2.52 10.14 7.18
CA LEU A 34 3.13 9.17 6.27
C LEU A 34 3.42 7.87 7.01
N ASP A 35 2.90 6.79 6.49
CA ASP A 35 3.05 5.45 7.06
C ASP A 35 3.38 4.48 5.92
N VAL A 36 4.56 3.86 5.99
CA VAL A 36 5.02 2.93 4.97
C VAL A 36 5.16 1.55 5.56
N ALA A 37 4.57 0.57 4.89
CA ALA A 37 4.66 -0.83 5.28
C ALA A 37 5.10 -1.69 4.10
N PHE A 38 5.79 -2.78 4.42
CA PHE A 38 6.01 -3.88 3.49
C PHE A 38 4.89 -4.89 3.68
N ALA A 39 4.29 -5.39 2.61
CA ALA A 39 3.17 -6.31 2.71
C ALA A 39 3.21 -7.41 1.65
N LEU A 40 2.67 -8.56 2.05
CA LEU A 40 2.49 -9.75 1.21
C LEU A 40 0.99 -10.11 1.25
N PRO A 41 0.14 -9.39 0.51
CA PRO A 41 -1.30 -9.62 0.58
C PRO A 41 -1.70 -11.01 0.13
N VAL A 42 -2.67 -11.60 0.81
CA VAL A 42 -3.21 -12.93 0.48
C VAL A 42 -4.72 -12.80 0.31
N PRO A 43 -5.25 -12.96 -0.91
CA PRO A 43 -6.69 -12.98 -1.12
C PRO A 43 -7.30 -14.26 -0.55
N PRO A 44 -8.62 -14.31 -0.38
CA PRO A 44 -9.61 -13.30 -0.80
C PRO A 44 -10.00 -12.27 0.27
N LYS A 45 -9.10 -11.86 1.10
CA LYS A 45 -9.43 -10.95 2.18
C LYS A 45 -9.80 -9.57 1.67
N GLN A 46 -11.00 -9.10 2.03
CA GLN A 46 -11.43 -7.74 1.75
C GLN A 46 -10.67 -6.77 2.64
N GLN A 47 -10.14 -5.71 2.04
CA GLN A 47 -9.49 -4.65 2.79
C GLN A 47 -10.54 -3.67 3.29
N ALA A 48 -10.52 -3.38 4.59
CA ALA A 48 -11.40 -2.36 5.14
C ALA A 48 -11.06 -0.99 4.56
N PRO A 49 -12.06 -0.11 4.38
CA PRO A 49 -11.78 1.26 3.96
C PRO A 49 -10.87 1.95 4.97
N HIS A 50 -9.97 2.78 4.48
CA HIS A 50 -9.03 3.53 5.31
C HIS A 50 -9.40 5.01 5.32
N SER A 51 -9.06 5.69 6.40
CA SER A 51 -9.37 7.11 6.55
C SER A 51 -8.43 8.02 5.76
N GLN A 52 -7.29 7.51 5.32
CA GLN A 52 -6.30 8.26 4.54
C GLN A 52 -6.26 7.73 3.11
N ASP A 53 -5.71 8.53 2.20
CA ASP A 53 -5.37 8.05 0.86
C ASP A 53 -4.27 7.00 0.95
N GLU A 54 -4.26 6.06 0.02
CA GLU A 54 -3.33 4.94 0.04
C GLU A 54 -2.72 4.73 -1.34
N ILE A 55 -1.43 4.42 -1.34
CA ILE A 55 -0.70 4.01 -2.53
C ILE A 55 -0.11 2.63 -2.30
N TYR A 56 -0.23 1.77 -3.30
CA TYR A 56 0.53 0.52 -3.36
C TYR A 56 1.58 0.63 -4.46
N ILE A 57 2.80 0.25 -4.15
CA ILE A 57 3.89 0.16 -5.12
C ILE A 57 4.23 -1.32 -5.25
N ILE A 58 3.98 -1.88 -6.42
CA ILE A 58 4.13 -3.32 -6.65
C ILE A 58 5.59 -3.65 -6.87
N LEU A 59 6.14 -4.46 -5.98
CA LEU A 59 7.56 -4.85 -6.03
C LEU A 59 7.77 -6.08 -6.89
N ARG A 60 6.87 -7.04 -6.78
CA ARG A 60 6.89 -8.26 -7.58
C ARG A 60 5.49 -8.87 -7.61
N GLY A 61 5.24 -9.71 -8.60
CA GLY A 61 3.95 -10.33 -8.76
C GLY A 61 2.99 -9.48 -9.58
N ARG A 62 1.78 -9.99 -9.76
CA ARG A 62 0.71 -9.35 -10.54
C ARG A 62 -0.64 -9.81 -10.02
N GLY A 63 -1.68 -9.14 -10.45
CA GLY A 63 -3.04 -9.48 -10.05
C GLY A 63 -4.05 -8.46 -10.48
N MET A 64 -5.16 -8.43 -9.76
CA MET A 64 -6.26 -7.49 -9.97
C MET A 64 -6.49 -6.71 -8.68
N LEU A 65 -6.70 -5.41 -8.81
CA LEU A 65 -7.21 -4.59 -7.72
C LEU A 65 -8.67 -4.28 -8.01
N VAL A 66 -9.55 -4.65 -7.09
CA VAL A 66 -10.97 -4.32 -7.16
C VAL A 66 -11.22 -3.18 -6.20
N HIS A 67 -11.65 -2.05 -6.73
CA HIS A 67 -11.92 -0.87 -5.93
C HIS A 67 -13.06 -0.06 -6.53
N ASP A 68 -13.94 0.41 -5.70
CA ASP A 68 -15.09 1.21 -6.11
C ASP A 68 -15.86 0.56 -7.28
N GLY A 69 -16.04 -0.76 -7.23
CA GLY A 69 -16.74 -1.52 -8.25
C GLY A 69 -15.97 -1.74 -9.55
N ARG A 70 -14.72 -1.31 -9.63
CA ARG A 70 -13.86 -1.45 -10.81
C ARG A 70 -12.80 -2.49 -10.58
N ARG A 71 -12.41 -3.19 -11.64
CA ARG A 71 -11.31 -4.15 -11.62
C ARG A 71 -10.21 -3.65 -12.54
N ASP A 72 -9.04 -3.45 -11.97
CA ASP A 72 -7.86 -3.03 -12.72
C ASP A 72 -6.74 -4.04 -12.53
N SER A 73 -6.15 -4.48 -13.64
CA SER A 73 -4.98 -5.36 -13.58
C SER A 73 -3.74 -4.56 -13.25
N PHE A 74 -2.80 -5.20 -12.57
CA PHE A 74 -1.51 -4.59 -12.27
C PHE A 74 -0.38 -5.61 -12.42
N ASP A 75 0.82 -5.09 -12.54
CA ASP A 75 2.04 -5.87 -12.66
C ASP A 75 3.16 -5.22 -11.84
N SER A 76 4.28 -5.91 -11.74
CA SER A 76 5.45 -5.40 -11.02
C SER A 76 5.86 -4.03 -11.54
N GLY A 77 6.16 -3.12 -10.61
CA GLY A 77 6.54 -1.75 -10.94
C GLY A 77 5.36 -0.77 -11.02
N ASP A 78 4.13 -1.26 -11.04
CA ASP A 78 2.96 -0.38 -11.10
C ASP A 78 2.69 0.28 -9.76
N ILE A 79 2.07 1.45 -9.82
CA ILE A 79 1.59 2.18 -8.66
C ILE A 79 0.06 2.18 -8.70
N LEU A 80 -0.55 1.76 -7.59
CA LEU A 80 -2.01 1.72 -7.46
C LEU A 80 -2.43 2.79 -6.44
N PHE A 81 -3.52 3.48 -6.72
CA PHE A 81 -4.06 4.49 -5.82
C PHE A 81 -5.45 4.09 -5.34
N VAL A 82 -5.69 4.22 -4.03
CA VAL A 82 -7.00 4.01 -3.42
C VAL A 82 -7.32 5.23 -2.57
N ALA A 83 -8.38 5.94 -2.92
CA ALA A 83 -8.82 7.10 -2.16
C ALA A 83 -9.35 6.70 -0.79
N ALA A 84 -9.25 7.61 0.17
CA ALA A 84 -9.80 7.41 1.50
C ALA A 84 -11.28 7.03 1.43
N GLY A 85 -11.69 6.06 2.25
CA GLY A 85 -13.08 5.63 2.34
C GLY A 85 -13.53 4.65 1.27
N ILE A 86 -12.67 4.25 0.35
CA ILE A 86 -13.04 3.34 -0.73
C ILE A 86 -12.75 1.89 -0.34
N GLU A 87 -13.76 1.03 -0.46
CA GLU A 87 -13.56 -0.40 -0.27
C GLU A 87 -12.73 -0.97 -1.41
N HIS A 88 -11.81 -1.85 -1.07
CA HIS A 88 -10.92 -2.45 -2.06
C HIS A 88 -10.45 -3.83 -1.61
N ARG A 89 -10.00 -4.62 -2.59
CA ARG A 89 -9.40 -5.93 -2.33
C ARG A 89 -8.53 -6.35 -3.51
N PHE A 90 -7.59 -7.24 -3.23
CA PHE A 90 -6.81 -7.90 -4.27
C PHE A 90 -7.49 -9.20 -4.68
N GLU A 91 -7.42 -9.51 -5.97
CA GLU A 91 -7.93 -10.77 -6.55
C GLU A 91 -6.93 -11.32 -7.56
N ASP A 92 -6.98 -12.62 -7.77
CA ASP A 92 -6.20 -13.30 -8.82
C ASP A 92 -4.70 -12.95 -8.78
N VAL A 93 -4.15 -12.86 -7.57
CA VAL A 93 -2.76 -12.48 -7.40
C VAL A 93 -1.84 -13.68 -7.48
N THR A 94 -0.61 -13.44 -7.93
CA THR A 94 0.43 -14.46 -7.92
C THR A 94 0.94 -14.68 -6.49
N GLU A 95 1.48 -15.86 -6.23
CA GLU A 95 1.94 -16.23 -4.88
C GLU A 95 3.08 -15.35 -4.38
N ASP A 96 3.85 -14.78 -5.30
CA ASP A 96 5.00 -13.94 -4.96
C ASP A 96 4.66 -12.47 -4.78
N LEU A 97 3.38 -12.10 -4.79
CA LEU A 97 2.98 -10.70 -4.68
C LEU A 97 3.60 -10.04 -3.44
N ALA A 98 4.30 -8.96 -3.66
CA ALA A 98 4.89 -8.13 -2.61
C ALA A 98 4.80 -6.67 -3.00
N LEU A 99 4.54 -5.81 -2.02
CA LEU A 99 4.35 -4.40 -2.29
C LEU A 99 4.75 -3.53 -1.10
N TRP A 100 4.97 -2.25 -1.41
CA TRP A 100 4.97 -1.21 -0.40
C TRP A 100 3.55 -0.66 -0.30
N ARG A 101 3.07 -0.48 0.94
CA ARG A 101 1.81 0.19 1.22
C ARG A 101 2.11 1.53 1.87
N VAL A 102 1.57 2.60 1.32
CA VAL A 102 1.81 3.95 1.81
C VAL A 102 0.49 4.62 2.12
N PHE A 103 0.30 4.98 3.39
CA PHE A 103 -0.78 5.88 3.80
C PHE A 103 -0.19 7.27 3.96
N TYR A 104 -0.94 8.30 3.55
CA TYR A 104 -0.47 9.67 3.65
C TYR A 104 -1.64 10.64 3.67
N GLY A 105 -1.35 11.87 4.14
CA GLY A 105 -2.32 12.95 4.10
C GLY A 105 -3.34 12.89 5.24
N PRO A 106 -4.33 13.78 5.21
CA PRO A 106 -5.29 13.90 6.28
C PRO A 106 -6.33 12.78 6.28
N HIS A 107 -6.99 12.59 7.42
CA HIS A 107 -8.18 11.75 7.47
C HIS A 107 -9.26 12.35 6.56
N GLY A 108 -9.94 11.49 5.81
CA GLY A 108 -10.88 11.92 4.79
C GLY A 108 -10.26 12.11 3.41
N GLY A 109 -8.94 12.02 3.32
CA GLY A 109 -8.20 12.14 2.06
C GLY A 109 -7.82 13.58 1.73
N ASP A 110 -6.84 13.73 0.84
CA ASP A 110 -6.47 15.02 0.29
C ASP A 110 -7.51 15.48 -0.72
N VAL A 111 -7.70 16.78 -0.80
CA VAL A 111 -8.64 17.36 -1.77
C VAL A 111 -7.88 17.77 -3.03
N ALA A 112 -8.53 17.62 -4.19
CA ALA A 112 -7.96 18.12 -5.42
C ALA A 112 -7.83 19.64 -5.37
N PRO A 113 -6.79 20.22 -5.99
CA PRO A 113 -6.68 21.68 -6.10
C PRO A 113 -7.91 22.26 -6.80
N VAL A 114 -8.27 23.49 -6.41
CA VAL A 114 -9.41 24.20 -7.00
C VAL A 114 -9.21 24.33 -8.51
N GLY A 115 -10.24 23.97 -9.28
CA GLY A 115 -10.20 24.06 -10.73
C GLY A 115 -9.61 22.85 -11.43
N THR A 116 -9.20 21.83 -10.67
CA THR A 116 -8.68 20.58 -11.23
C THR A 116 -9.82 19.58 -11.34
N SER A 117 -9.99 18.97 -12.49
CA SER A 117 -10.88 17.82 -12.59
C SER A 117 -10.06 16.55 -12.36
N SER A 118 -10.51 15.77 -11.46
CA SER A 118 -9.88 14.51 -11.10
C SER A 118 -10.52 13.35 -11.85
#